data_5eaf291cacf07907bf500d3e2af72f1b
#
_entry.id   5eaf291cacf07907bf500d3e2af72f1b
#
_cell.length_a   1.000
_cell.length_b   1.000
_cell.length_c   1.000
_cell.angle_alpha   90.00
_cell.angle_beta   90.00
_cell.angle_gamma   90.00
#
_symmetry.space_group_name_H-M   'P 1'
#
loop_
_entity.id
_entity.type
_entity.pdbx_description
1 polymer ?
#
loop_
_entity_poly.entity_id
_entity_poly.type
_entity_poly.pdbx_seq_one_letter_code
_entity_poly.pdbx_strand_id
1 'polypeptide(L)'
;MTERYNIKPDIVTQLKKVAELKLVSAEYPNTWVQMPAAIYSTKAKPYKKDVSNQEALTEWTVKVDLYGNKSLSTIQTEVINVLKEIGFKNIASDDGNQEALKRSILTFRGVVDNRTLFVHQ
;
A
#
# COMPACT_ATOMS: atom_id res chain seq x y z
N MET A 1 0.60 23.89 -14.24
CA MET A 1 1.40 22.67 -14.41
C MET A 1 0.89 21.58 -13.48
N THR A 2 0.67 20.38 -14.02
CA THR A 2 0.18 19.25 -13.22
C THR A 2 1.37 18.44 -12.72
N GLU A 3 1.52 18.34 -11.42
CA GLU A 3 2.57 17.55 -10.81
C GLU A 3 1.99 16.22 -10.31
N ARG A 4 2.85 15.20 -10.28
CA ARG A 4 2.46 13.91 -9.70
C ARG A 4 2.21 14.07 -8.20
N TYR A 5 1.00 13.74 -7.77
CA TYR A 5 0.67 13.72 -6.35
C TYR A 5 1.34 12.51 -5.69
N ASN A 6 2.01 12.75 -4.57
CA ASN A 6 2.65 11.67 -3.83
C ASN A 6 1.66 11.04 -2.85
N ILE A 7 1.25 9.81 -3.13
CA ILE A 7 0.26 9.11 -2.30
C ILE A 7 0.87 8.41 -1.08
N LYS A 8 2.20 8.37 -0.95
CA LYS A 8 2.85 7.64 0.14
C LYS A 8 2.37 8.05 1.54
N PRO A 9 2.23 9.35 1.85
CA PRO A 9 1.70 9.76 3.16
C PRO A 9 0.29 9.24 3.40
N ASP A 10 -0.54 9.18 2.36
CA ASP A 10 -1.91 8.68 2.48
C ASP A 10 -1.91 7.18 2.78
N ILE A 11 -1.01 6.42 2.15
CA ILE A 11 -0.87 4.99 2.41
C ILE A 11 -0.46 4.76 3.86
N VAL A 12 0.52 5.51 4.36
CA VAL A 12 0.97 5.39 5.76
C VAL A 12 -0.18 5.71 6.72
N THR A 13 -0.91 6.80 6.46
CA THR A 13 -2.04 7.19 7.30
C THR A 13 -3.09 6.08 7.37
N GLN A 14 -3.40 5.47 6.22
CA GLN A 14 -4.38 4.39 6.18
C GLN A 14 -3.88 3.14 6.90
N LEU A 15 -2.63 2.74 6.69
CA LEU A 15 -2.07 1.57 7.36
C LEU A 15 -2.03 1.74 8.88
N LYS A 16 -1.78 2.96 9.36
CA LYS A 16 -1.76 3.24 10.79
C LYS A 16 -3.14 3.16 11.46
N LYS A 17 -4.21 3.12 10.68
CA LYS A 17 -5.55 2.89 11.20
C LYS A 17 -5.77 1.45 11.65
N VAL A 18 -4.93 0.53 11.17
CA VAL A 18 -5.00 -0.87 11.59
C VAL A 18 -4.34 -0.98 12.96
N ALA A 19 -5.15 -1.02 14.01
CA ALA A 19 -4.67 -0.92 15.40
C ALA A 19 -3.71 -2.03 15.79
N GLU A 20 -3.81 -3.20 15.18
CA GLU A 20 -2.97 -4.35 15.50
C GLU A 20 -1.54 -4.24 14.96
N LEU A 21 -1.32 -3.37 13.97
CA LEU A 21 0.03 -3.17 13.42
C LEU A 21 0.87 -2.34 14.37
N LYS A 22 2.00 -2.88 14.78
CA LYS A 22 2.95 -2.22 15.68
C LYS A 22 4.04 -1.48 14.95
N LEU A 23 4.25 -1.78 13.68
CA LEU A 23 5.23 -1.12 12.84
C LEU A 23 4.66 -0.92 11.44
N VAL A 24 4.76 0.29 10.92
CA VAL A 24 4.46 0.62 9.52
C VAL A 24 5.69 1.36 9.00
N SER A 25 6.38 0.78 8.02
CA SER A 25 7.64 1.32 7.54
C SER A 25 7.81 1.06 6.04
N ALA A 26 8.60 1.90 5.40
CA ALA A 26 9.01 1.70 4.01
C ALA A 26 10.28 0.85 3.91
N GLU A 27 10.91 0.55 5.03
CA GLU A 27 12.18 -0.19 5.07
C GLU A 27 12.07 -1.39 6.00
N TYR A 28 12.75 -2.47 5.63
CA TYR A 28 12.81 -3.65 6.48
C TYR A 28 13.68 -3.34 7.70
N PRO A 29 13.19 -3.66 8.91
CA PRO A 29 13.98 -3.43 10.12
C PRO A 29 15.11 -4.44 10.23
N ASN A 30 16.16 -4.08 10.95
CA ASN A 30 17.27 -4.99 11.23
C ASN A 30 16.85 -6.14 12.14
N THR A 31 15.90 -5.88 13.03
CA THR A 31 15.35 -6.90 13.93
C THR A 31 13.83 -6.81 13.94
N TRP A 32 13.16 -7.96 14.04
CA TRP A 32 11.71 -8.06 14.05
C TRP A 32 11.18 -8.09 15.48
N VAL A 33 11.35 -6.97 16.20
CA VAL A 33 10.88 -6.85 17.59
C VAL A 33 9.48 -6.27 17.71
N GLN A 34 9.00 -5.59 16.66
CA GLN A 34 7.67 -5.00 16.65
C GLN A 34 6.81 -5.74 15.63
N MET A 35 5.99 -6.65 16.09
CA MET A 35 5.07 -7.41 15.25
C MET A 35 3.67 -7.33 15.82
N PRO A 36 2.63 -7.36 14.96
CA PRO A 36 2.69 -7.43 13.49
C PRO A 36 3.25 -6.17 12.86
N ALA A 37 3.92 -6.34 11.72
CA ALA A 37 4.53 -5.25 10.99
C ALA A 37 4.05 -5.20 9.54
N ALA A 38 3.93 -3.99 9.00
CA ALA A 38 3.63 -3.76 7.60
C ALA A 38 4.78 -2.99 6.96
N ILE A 39 5.38 -3.57 5.94
CA ILE A 39 6.43 -2.91 5.16
C ILE A 39 5.83 -2.62 3.79
N TYR A 40 5.71 -1.35 3.44
CA TYR A 40 5.09 -0.96 2.18
C TYR A 40 6.13 -0.52 1.17
N SER A 41 5.83 -0.74 -0.10
CA SER A 41 6.60 -0.21 -1.21
C SER A 41 5.65 0.24 -2.30
N THR A 42 6.09 1.19 -3.11
CA THR A 42 5.26 1.78 -4.15
C THR A 42 5.99 1.83 -5.47
N LYS A 43 5.21 1.73 -6.54
CA LYS A 43 5.69 1.93 -7.90
C LYS A 43 4.68 2.81 -8.61
N ALA A 44 5.18 3.83 -9.28
CA ALA A 44 4.33 4.78 -10.01
C ALA A 44 4.76 4.84 -11.46
N LYS A 45 3.78 4.97 -12.34
CA LYS A 45 4.05 5.22 -13.76
C LYS A 45 2.96 6.11 -14.35
N PRO A 46 3.26 6.92 -15.37
CA PRO A 46 2.24 7.71 -16.05
C PRO A 46 1.18 6.80 -16.63
N TYR A 47 -0.09 7.12 -16.38
CA TYR A 47 -1.21 6.39 -16.95
C TYR A 47 -1.79 7.15 -18.15
N LYS A 48 -1.94 8.47 -18.01
CA LYS A 48 -2.43 9.32 -19.07
C LYS A 48 -1.78 10.70 -18.96
N LYS A 49 -1.42 11.28 -20.11
CA LYS A 49 -0.88 12.62 -20.20
C LYS A 49 -1.93 13.56 -20.77
N ASP A 50 -1.86 14.85 -20.38
CA ASP A 50 -2.74 15.87 -20.90
C ASP A 50 -2.22 16.42 -22.24
N VAL A 51 -2.93 17.42 -22.78
CA VAL A 51 -2.58 18.02 -24.08
C VAL A 51 -1.22 18.71 -24.07
N SER A 52 -0.72 19.07 -22.88
CA SER A 52 0.61 19.68 -22.70
C SER A 52 1.70 18.64 -22.46
N ASN A 53 1.39 17.37 -22.66
CA ASN A 53 2.29 16.22 -22.41
C ASN A 53 2.69 16.10 -20.95
N GLN A 54 1.86 16.58 -20.03
CA GLN A 54 2.06 16.45 -18.60
C GLN A 54 1.25 15.26 -18.06
N GLU A 55 1.77 14.64 -17.02
CA GLU A 55 1.13 13.47 -16.42
C GLU A 55 -0.16 13.89 -15.70
N ALA A 56 -1.31 13.60 -16.30
CA ALA A 56 -2.62 13.90 -15.71
C ALA A 56 -3.07 12.81 -14.76
N LEU A 57 -2.83 11.55 -15.10
CA LEU A 57 -3.16 10.39 -14.28
C LEU A 57 -1.91 9.57 -14.03
N THR A 58 -1.75 9.11 -12.81
CA THR A 58 -0.65 8.24 -12.40
C THR A 58 -1.19 6.90 -11.91
N GLU A 59 -0.66 5.81 -12.45
CA GLU A 59 -0.96 4.48 -11.94
C GLU A 59 0.02 4.14 -10.83
N TRP A 60 -0.51 3.85 -9.66
CA TRP A 60 0.28 3.42 -8.51
C TRP A 60 0.04 1.95 -8.22
N THR A 61 1.12 1.23 -7.99
CA THR A 61 1.09 -0.13 -7.44
C THR A 61 1.68 -0.05 -6.04
N VAL A 62 0.94 -0.55 -5.06
CA VAL A 62 1.36 -0.55 -3.66
C VAL A 62 1.45 -1.98 -3.20
N LYS A 63 2.61 -2.37 -2.68
CA LYS A 63 2.79 -3.67 -2.04
C LYS A 63 2.89 -3.47 -0.54
N VAL A 64 2.14 -4.26 0.20
CA VAL A 64 2.19 -4.27 1.66
C VAL A 64 2.62 -5.66 2.09
N ASP A 65 3.83 -5.75 2.62
CA ASP A 65 4.39 -6.96 3.20
C ASP A 65 4.01 -7.01 4.67
N LEU A 66 3.15 -7.96 5.03
CA LEU A 66 2.74 -8.16 6.42
C LEU A 66 3.57 -9.27 7.05
N TYR A 67 4.09 -9.01 8.23
CA TYR A 67 4.87 -9.98 9.00
C TYR A 67 4.28 -10.12 10.39
N GLY A 68 4.27 -11.33 10.90
CA GLY A 68 3.80 -11.59 12.25
C GLY A 68 4.15 -13.00 12.72
N ASN A 69 3.96 -13.26 14.00
CA ASN A 69 4.19 -14.58 14.60
C ASN A 69 2.88 -15.33 14.84
N LYS A 70 1.76 -14.77 14.43
CA LYS A 70 0.42 -15.36 14.51
C LYS A 70 -0.30 -15.18 13.17
N SER A 71 -1.50 -15.73 13.03
CA SER A 71 -2.29 -15.57 11.81
C SER A 71 -2.48 -14.10 11.43
N LEU A 72 -2.29 -13.80 10.17
CA LEU A 72 -2.43 -12.45 9.62
C LEU A 72 -3.79 -12.21 8.95
N SER A 73 -4.71 -13.18 9.02
CA SER A 73 -5.98 -13.12 8.29
C SER A 73 -6.81 -11.88 8.59
N THR A 74 -6.99 -11.55 9.87
CA THR A 74 -7.75 -10.37 10.28
C THR A 74 -7.07 -9.09 9.83
N ILE A 75 -5.74 -9.03 9.98
CA ILE A 75 -4.95 -7.87 9.59
C ILE A 75 -5.01 -7.66 8.09
N GLN A 76 -4.95 -8.75 7.30
CA GLN A 76 -5.09 -8.66 5.84
C GLN A 76 -6.41 -8.00 5.46
N THR A 77 -7.50 -8.45 6.08
CA THR A 77 -8.83 -7.89 5.79
C THR A 77 -8.88 -6.41 6.14
N GLU A 78 -8.34 -6.02 7.28
CA GLU A 78 -8.32 -4.62 7.70
C GLU A 78 -7.47 -3.76 6.78
N VAL A 79 -6.31 -4.26 6.33
CA VAL A 79 -5.44 -3.53 5.39
C VAL A 79 -6.16 -3.32 4.06
N ILE A 80 -6.82 -4.36 3.55
CA ILE A 80 -7.58 -4.25 2.31
C ILE A 80 -8.68 -3.19 2.46
N ASN A 81 -9.38 -3.18 3.57
CA ASN A 81 -10.46 -2.24 3.81
C ASN A 81 -9.98 -0.79 3.91
N VAL A 82 -8.88 -0.54 4.66
CA VAL A 82 -8.39 0.84 4.81
C VAL A 82 -7.83 1.40 3.51
N LEU A 83 -7.19 0.57 2.68
CA LEU A 83 -6.71 1.03 1.38
C LEU A 83 -7.84 1.19 0.38
N LYS A 84 -8.90 0.39 0.50
CA LYS A 84 -10.10 0.56 -0.32
C LYS A 84 -10.78 1.90 -0.04
N GLU A 85 -10.73 2.40 1.19
CA GLU A 85 -11.30 3.69 1.56
C GLU A 85 -10.74 4.83 0.72
N ILE A 86 -9.48 4.74 0.30
CA ILE A 86 -8.85 5.76 -0.54
C ILE A 86 -8.78 5.35 -2.01
N GLY A 87 -9.52 4.32 -2.39
CA GLY A 87 -9.72 3.93 -3.79
C GLY A 87 -8.74 2.92 -4.35
N PHE A 88 -7.90 2.30 -3.52
CA PHE A 88 -6.96 1.27 -3.98
C PHE A 88 -7.60 -0.10 -3.91
N LYS A 89 -7.50 -0.84 -5.00
CA LYS A 89 -8.05 -2.18 -5.13
C LYS A 89 -6.99 -3.23 -4.88
N ASN A 90 -7.30 -4.22 -4.04
CA ASN A 90 -6.42 -5.38 -3.87
C ASN A 90 -6.48 -6.26 -5.12
N ILE A 91 -5.35 -6.45 -5.78
CA ILE A 91 -5.26 -7.24 -7.02
C ILE A 91 -4.53 -8.56 -6.85
N ALA A 92 -3.84 -8.77 -5.75
CA ALA A 92 -3.14 -10.02 -5.46
C ALA A 92 -2.87 -10.15 -3.98
N SER A 93 -2.88 -11.38 -3.49
CA SER A 93 -2.54 -11.71 -2.11
C SER A 93 -1.73 -13.00 -2.13
N ASP A 94 -0.50 -12.95 -1.63
CA ASP A 94 0.41 -14.08 -1.62
C ASP A 94 0.91 -14.36 -0.22
N ASP A 95 1.06 -15.62 0.10
CA ASP A 95 1.66 -16.04 1.37
C ASP A 95 3.13 -16.36 1.17
N GLY A 96 3.96 -16.01 2.14
CA GLY A 96 5.38 -16.28 2.09
C GLY A 96 5.91 -16.72 3.45
N ASN A 97 5.22 -17.65 4.10
CA ASN A 97 5.57 -18.10 5.45
C ASN A 97 6.98 -18.70 5.48
N GLN A 98 7.74 -18.35 6.51
CA GLN A 98 9.08 -18.87 6.76
C GLN A 98 9.19 -19.27 8.21
N GLU A 99 9.34 -20.56 8.47
CA GLU A 99 9.46 -21.11 9.82
C GLU A 99 8.37 -20.58 10.75
N ALA A 100 8.76 -19.90 11.84
CA ALA A 100 7.81 -19.35 12.81
C ALA A 100 7.25 -18.01 12.37
N LEU A 101 7.79 -17.42 11.30
CA LEU A 101 7.38 -16.11 10.82
C LEU A 101 6.30 -16.24 9.76
N LYS A 102 5.14 -15.66 10.00
CA LYS A 102 4.06 -15.57 9.02
C LYS A 102 4.31 -14.35 8.14
N ARG A 103 4.09 -14.48 6.85
CA ARG A 103 4.25 -13.42 5.89
C ARG A 103 3.11 -13.43 4.89
N SER A 104 2.59 -12.25 4.59
CA SER A 104 1.58 -12.10 3.56
C SER A 104 1.87 -10.85 2.75
N ILE A 105 1.89 -10.98 1.43
CA ILE A 105 2.17 -9.88 0.52
C ILE A 105 0.86 -9.50 -0.18
N LEU A 106 0.39 -8.29 0.08
CA LEU A 106 -0.82 -7.75 -0.55
C LEU A 106 -0.41 -6.73 -1.59
N THR A 107 -0.94 -6.86 -2.79
CA THR A 107 -0.67 -5.93 -3.89
C THR A 107 -1.94 -5.16 -4.22
N PHE A 108 -1.81 -3.85 -4.35
CA PHE A 108 -2.91 -2.94 -4.63
C PHE A 108 -2.61 -2.08 -5.86
N ARG A 109 -3.66 -1.64 -6.52
CA ARG A 109 -3.55 -0.76 -7.67
C ARG A 109 -4.58 0.36 -7.58
N GLY A 110 -4.16 1.57 -7.96
CA GLY A 110 -5.06 2.70 -8.08
C GLY A 110 -4.50 3.69 -9.10
N VAL A 111 -5.39 4.36 -9.82
CA VAL A 111 -5.02 5.40 -10.77
C VAL A 111 -5.44 6.73 -10.16
N VAL A 112 -4.48 7.58 -9.85
CA VAL A 112 -4.71 8.85 -9.18
C VAL A 112 -4.78 9.97 -10.21
N ASP A 113 -5.86 10.75 -10.14
CA ASP A 113 -5.99 11.98 -10.90
C ASP A 113 -5.21 13.07 -10.17
N ASN A 114 -4.13 13.55 -10.78
CA ASN A 114 -3.22 14.49 -10.12
C ASN A 114 -3.82 15.89 -9.94
N ARG A 115 -4.96 16.17 -10.55
CA ARG A 115 -5.66 17.44 -10.39
C ARG A 115 -6.71 17.39 -9.31
N THR A 116 -7.57 16.36 -9.34
CA THR A 116 -8.70 16.22 -8.43
C THR A 116 -8.35 15.40 -7.20
N LEU A 117 -7.28 14.59 -7.28
CA LEU A 117 -6.83 13.64 -6.27
C LEU A 117 -7.80 12.48 -6.05
N PHE A 118 -8.78 12.30 -6.94
CA PHE A 118 -9.60 11.10 -6.93
C PHE A 118 -8.81 9.89 -7.43
N VAL A 119 -9.11 8.74 -6.86
CA VAL A 119 -8.46 7.49 -7.24
C VAL A 119 -9.45 6.62 -7.99
N HIS A 120 -9.03 6.16 -9.16
CA HIS A 120 -9.79 5.25 -10.01
C HIS A 120 -9.16 3.85 -9.98
N GLN A 121 -9.97 2.85 -10.12
CA GLN A 121 -9.52 1.46 -10.12
C GLN A 121 -9.41 0.89 -11.52
#